data_4fc89f9402453d8f2ba37699c6d39164
#
_entry.id   4fc89f9402453d8f2ba37699c6d39164
#
_cell.length_a   1.000
_cell.length_b   1.000
_cell.length_c   1.000
_cell.angle_alpha   90.00
_cell.angle_beta   90.00
_cell.angle_gamma   90.00
#
_symmetry.space_group_name_H-M   'P 1'
#
loop_
_entity.id
_entity.type
_entity.pdbx_description
1 polymer ?
#
loop_
_entity_poly.entity_id
_entity_poly.type
_entity_poly.pdbx_seq_one_letter_code
_entity_poly.pdbx_strand_id
1 'polypeptide(L)'
;MLLWLTTHLSGIHASIIGAVMGFLAPVARSSDKVGVSEKVEKFFLPVTTFFVLPVFAFANAGFPVSTAALATNQTVFWGIVLGLVLGKVLGIIIASWLLVRFKIARLPNGTSWRHVLGIGFIAGIGFTVSIFITELAFADNQSITNTAKMSIFIASAISALFGYIILRFVKFPR
;
A
#
# COMPACT_ATOMS: atom_id res chain seq x y z
N MET A 1 24.84 -5.64 1.20
CA MET A 1 25.27 -4.64 0.21
C MET A 1 25.69 -5.26 -1.12
N LEU A 2 26.56 -6.24 -1.17
CA LEU A 2 26.99 -6.86 -2.45
C LEU A 2 25.82 -7.42 -3.27
N LEU A 3 24.90 -8.16 -2.66
CA LEU A 3 23.71 -8.69 -3.34
C LEU A 3 22.80 -7.59 -3.91
N TRP A 4 22.65 -6.46 -3.20
CA TRP A 4 21.91 -5.32 -3.69
C TRP A 4 22.58 -4.70 -4.93
N LEU A 5 23.90 -4.51 -4.87
CA LEU A 5 24.68 -3.95 -5.97
C LEU A 5 24.64 -4.85 -7.21
N THR A 6 24.84 -6.15 -7.03
CA THR A 6 24.79 -7.13 -8.15
C THR A 6 23.39 -7.21 -8.78
N THR A 7 22.33 -7.14 -7.96
CA THR A 7 20.94 -7.10 -8.46
C THR A 7 20.67 -5.83 -9.26
N HIS A 8 21.13 -4.68 -8.76
CA HIS A 8 21.00 -3.43 -9.47
C HIS A 8 21.70 -3.44 -10.82
N LEU A 9 22.93 -3.97 -10.88
CA LEU A 9 23.72 -4.10 -12.11
C LEU A 9 23.15 -5.13 -13.10
N SER A 10 22.35 -6.08 -12.65
CA SER A 10 21.69 -7.09 -13.52
C SER A 10 20.41 -6.57 -14.21
N GLY A 11 20.04 -5.29 -14.01
CA GLY A 11 18.81 -4.71 -14.56
C GLY A 11 17.52 -5.08 -13.81
N ILE A 12 17.63 -5.88 -12.75
CA ILE A 12 16.50 -6.20 -11.87
C ILE A 12 16.37 -5.10 -10.81
N HIS A 13 15.13 -4.69 -10.51
CA HIS A 13 14.91 -3.67 -9.51
C HIS A 13 15.41 -4.12 -8.12
N ALA A 14 16.28 -3.32 -7.51
CA ALA A 14 16.99 -3.68 -6.28
C ALA A 14 16.07 -3.97 -5.06
N SER A 15 14.81 -3.52 -5.07
CA SER A 15 13.82 -3.82 -4.04
C SER A 15 13.42 -5.30 -4.00
N ILE A 16 13.54 -6.02 -5.14
CA ILE A 16 13.20 -7.44 -5.22
C ILE A 16 14.12 -8.26 -4.33
N ILE A 17 15.42 -7.94 -4.29
CA ILE A 17 16.35 -8.68 -3.43
C ILE A 17 16.02 -8.51 -1.96
N GLY A 18 15.52 -7.35 -1.54
CA GLY A 18 15.05 -7.12 -0.18
C GLY A 18 13.90 -8.05 0.20
N ALA A 19 12.91 -8.20 -0.70
CA ALA A 19 11.80 -9.13 -0.49
C ALA A 19 12.26 -10.59 -0.43
N VAL A 20 13.11 -11.01 -1.36
CA VAL A 20 13.69 -12.37 -1.38
C VAL A 20 14.47 -12.67 -0.11
N MET A 21 15.31 -11.74 0.35
CA MET A 21 16.05 -11.88 1.61
C MET A 21 15.12 -11.97 2.82
N GLY A 22 14.00 -11.21 2.82
CA GLY A 22 12.97 -11.30 3.85
C GLY A 22 12.32 -12.68 3.90
N PHE A 23 12.00 -13.28 2.76
CA PHE A 23 11.44 -14.63 2.69
C PHE A 23 12.44 -15.74 3.10
N LEU A 24 13.72 -15.53 2.82
CA LEU A 24 14.77 -16.49 3.18
C LEU A 24 15.26 -16.34 4.63
N ALA A 25 14.89 -15.24 5.31
CA ALA A 25 15.31 -15.00 6.68
C ALA A 25 14.74 -16.07 7.64
N PRO A 26 15.58 -16.71 8.47
CA PRO A 26 15.11 -17.73 9.40
C PRO A 26 14.20 -17.12 10.47
N VAL A 27 13.00 -17.67 10.58
CA VAL A 27 12.05 -17.34 11.66
C VAL A 27 12.31 -18.27 12.83
N ALA A 28 12.53 -17.73 14.03
CA ALA A 28 12.73 -18.55 15.23
C ALA A 28 11.46 -19.36 15.53
N ARG A 29 11.64 -20.67 15.65
CA ARG A 29 10.54 -21.60 16.02
C ARG A 29 10.41 -21.83 17.52
N SER A 30 11.27 -21.23 18.35
CA SER A 30 11.28 -21.45 19.80
C SER A 30 10.90 -20.17 20.52
N SER A 31 10.01 -20.27 21.51
CA SER A 31 9.50 -19.15 22.31
C SER A 31 10.57 -18.39 23.10
N ASP A 32 11.77 -18.95 23.26
CA ASP A 32 12.82 -18.36 24.10
C ASP A 32 13.93 -17.62 23.34
N LYS A 33 13.90 -17.61 22.00
CA LYS A 33 14.93 -16.92 21.20
C LYS A 33 14.29 -16.03 20.15
N VAL A 34 14.53 -14.72 20.29
CA VAL A 34 14.18 -13.73 19.27
C VAL A 34 14.92 -14.07 17.97
N GLY A 35 14.18 -14.32 16.91
CA GLY A 35 14.73 -14.65 15.58
C GLY A 35 15.58 -13.52 15.01
N VAL A 36 16.47 -13.86 14.10
CA VAL A 36 17.29 -12.85 13.39
C VAL A 36 16.38 -11.90 12.62
N SER A 37 15.34 -12.39 11.97
CA SER A 37 14.34 -11.59 11.24
C SER A 37 13.64 -10.57 12.14
N GLU A 38 13.25 -10.97 13.36
CA GLU A 38 12.60 -10.07 14.32
C GLU A 38 13.53 -8.98 14.84
N LYS A 39 14.82 -9.31 15.05
CA LYS A 39 15.84 -8.31 15.44
C LYS A 39 16.07 -7.27 14.35
N VAL A 40 16.17 -7.74 13.11
CA VAL A 40 16.34 -6.89 11.93
C VAL A 40 15.11 -6.00 11.74
N GLU A 41 13.90 -6.56 11.87
CA GLU A 41 12.65 -5.81 11.80
C GLU A 41 12.60 -4.72 12.87
N LYS A 42 12.82 -5.06 14.14
CA LYS A 42 12.82 -4.09 15.27
C LYS A 42 13.83 -2.97 15.08
N PHE A 43 14.96 -3.24 14.45
CA PHE A 43 15.98 -2.24 14.17
C PHE A 43 15.56 -1.32 13.02
N PHE A 44 15.08 -1.90 11.89
CA PHE A 44 14.76 -1.12 10.69
C PHE A 44 13.39 -0.46 10.74
N LEU A 45 12.42 -0.98 11.48
CA LEU A 45 11.07 -0.45 11.54
C LEU A 45 11.03 1.04 11.94
N PRO A 46 11.68 1.50 13.02
CA PRO A 46 11.67 2.91 13.37
C PRO A 46 12.41 3.78 12.34
N VAL A 47 13.52 3.32 11.77
CA VAL A 47 14.25 4.05 10.72
C VAL A 47 13.37 4.20 9.49
N THR A 48 12.71 3.13 9.07
CA THR A 48 11.80 3.18 7.91
C THR A 48 10.61 4.08 8.18
N THR A 49 9.97 3.96 9.34
CA THR A 49 8.73 4.69 9.64
C THR A 49 8.99 6.18 9.88
N PHE A 50 10.03 6.54 10.60
CA PHE A 50 10.24 7.93 11.02
C PHE A 50 11.23 8.70 10.15
N PHE A 51 12.01 8.03 9.34
CA PHE A 51 12.97 8.68 8.45
C PHE A 51 12.70 8.39 6.97
N VAL A 52 12.72 7.11 6.56
CA VAL A 52 12.61 6.77 5.14
C VAL A 52 11.25 7.16 4.54
N LEU A 53 10.14 6.83 5.23
CA LEU A 53 8.80 7.14 4.72
C LEU A 53 8.51 8.65 4.66
N PRO A 54 8.85 9.49 5.67
CA PRO A 54 8.70 10.93 5.54
C PRO A 54 9.57 11.55 4.45
N VAL A 55 10.83 11.13 4.30
CA VAL A 55 11.72 11.61 3.23
C VAL A 55 11.18 11.21 1.86
N PHE A 56 10.74 9.96 1.70
CA PHE A 56 10.10 9.49 0.48
C PHE A 56 8.83 10.30 0.16
N ALA A 57 7.98 10.52 1.15
CA ALA A 57 6.76 11.30 1.00
C ALA A 57 7.08 12.74 0.54
N PHE A 58 8.05 13.38 1.20
CA PHE A 58 8.47 14.74 0.86
C PHE A 58 9.06 14.84 -0.55
N ALA A 59 9.95 13.91 -0.92
CA ALA A 59 10.57 13.88 -2.23
C ALA A 59 9.55 13.68 -3.38
N ASN A 60 8.49 12.91 -3.12
CA ASN A 60 7.46 12.59 -4.12
C ASN A 60 6.23 13.51 -4.09
N ALA A 61 6.09 14.37 -3.08
CA ALA A 61 5.01 15.35 -2.99
C ALA A 61 5.20 16.54 -3.96
N GLY A 62 6.42 16.75 -4.46
CA GLY A 62 6.77 17.85 -5.37
C GLY A 62 6.41 17.55 -6.82
N PHE A 63 5.13 17.52 -7.17
CA PHE A 63 4.68 17.44 -8.57
C PHE A 63 3.80 18.63 -8.94
N PRO A 64 3.84 19.09 -10.21
CA PRO A 64 3.01 20.20 -10.66
C PRO A 64 1.52 19.79 -10.68
N VAL A 65 0.70 20.55 -9.99
CA VAL A 65 -0.76 20.38 -10.03
C VAL A 65 -1.27 21.08 -11.30
N SER A 66 -1.61 20.31 -12.32
CA SER A 66 -2.09 20.81 -13.59
C SER A 66 -3.44 20.19 -13.95
N THR A 67 -4.47 21.02 -14.01
CA THR A 67 -5.80 20.60 -14.48
C THR A 67 -5.78 20.18 -15.95
N ALA A 68 -4.90 20.77 -16.76
CA ALA A 68 -4.70 20.41 -18.16
C ALA A 68 -4.15 18.98 -18.30
N ALA A 69 -3.22 18.56 -17.44
CA ALA A 69 -2.69 17.20 -17.43
C ALA A 69 -3.77 16.16 -17.08
N LEU A 70 -4.68 16.51 -16.17
CA LEU A 70 -5.85 15.65 -15.85
C LEU A 70 -6.79 15.50 -17.04
N ALA A 71 -7.06 16.59 -17.76
CA ALA A 71 -7.93 16.55 -18.94
C ALA A 71 -7.33 15.70 -20.07
N THR A 72 -6.01 15.73 -20.24
CA THR A 72 -5.32 14.96 -21.29
C THR A 72 -5.26 13.46 -20.98
N ASN A 73 -5.09 13.07 -19.71
CA ASN A 73 -4.89 11.68 -19.29
C ASN A 73 -6.06 11.14 -18.44
N GLN A 74 -7.31 11.45 -18.84
CA GLN A 74 -8.50 11.08 -18.07
C GLN A 74 -8.62 9.58 -17.78
N THR A 75 -8.24 8.72 -18.72
CA THR A 75 -8.27 7.26 -18.54
C THR A 75 -7.38 6.82 -17.39
N VAL A 76 -6.16 7.37 -17.30
CA VAL A 76 -5.21 7.08 -16.22
C VAL A 76 -5.76 7.60 -14.89
N PHE A 77 -6.30 8.82 -14.88
CA PHE A 77 -6.90 9.42 -13.69
C PHE A 77 -8.03 8.55 -13.11
N TRP A 78 -9.04 8.25 -13.93
CA TRP A 78 -10.18 7.45 -13.47
C TRP A 78 -9.79 6.01 -13.17
N GLY A 79 -8.89 5.40 -13.93
CA GLY A 79 -8.37 4.06 -13.68
C GLY A 79 -7.74 3.95 -12.29
N ILE A 80 -6.91 4.90 -11.89
CA ILE A 80 -6.26 4.93 -10.57
C ILE A 80 -7.27 5.23 -9.47
N VAL A 81 -8.11 6.25 -9.63
CA VAL A 81 -9.09 6.63 -8.60
C VAL A 81 -10.07 5.49 -8.34
N LEU A 82 -10.67 4.93 -9.38
CA LEU A 82 -11.61 3.82 -9.23
C LEU A 82 -10.92 2.55 -8.73
N GLY A 83 -9.71 2.26 -9.20
CA GLY A 83 -8.93 1.11 -8.75
C GLY A 83 -8.59 1.17 -7.25
N LEU A 84 -8.19 2.32 -6.74
CA LEU A 84 -7.83 2.49 -5.34
C LEU A 84 -9.05 2.61 -4.43
N VAL A 85 -10.06 3.40 -4.82
CA VAL A 85 -11.23 3.68 -3.97
C VAL A 85 -12.23 2.52 -3.99
N LEU A 86 -12.54 1.98 -5.19
CA LEU A 86 -13.52 0.91 -5.33
C LEU A 86 -12.88 -0.46 -5.52
N GLY A 87 -11.89 -0.57 -6.38
CA GLY A 87 -11.27 -1.86 -6.72
C GLY A 87 -10.68 -2.57 -5.50
N LYS A 88 -9.90 -1.87 -4.67
CA LYS A 88 -9.36 -2.45 -3.42
C LYS A 88 -10.45 -2.81 -2.43
N VAL A 89 -11.42 -1.92 -2.23
CA VAL A 89 -12.54 -2.17 -1.30
C VAL A 89 -13.32 -3.40 -1.71
N LEU A 90 -13.72 -3.47 -2.98
CA LEU A 90 -14.45 -4.61 -3.52
C LEU A 90 -13.62 -5.90 -3.45
N GLY A 91 -12.35 -5.84 -3.83
CA GLY A 91 -11.45 -6.99 -3.75
C GLY A 91 -11.33 -7.55 -2.33
N ILE A 92 -11.14 -6.69 -1.33
CA ILE A 92 -11.05 -7.10 0.09
C ILE A 92 -12.37 -7.68 0.57
N ILE A 93 -13.51 -7.03 0.26
CA ILE A 93 -14.82 -7.49 0.71
C ILE A 93 -15.17 -8.83 0.06
N ILE A 94 -15.03 -8.93 -1.28
CA ILE A 94 -15.37 -10.14 -2.02
C ILE A 94 -14.49 -11.31 -1.56
N ALA A 95 -13.17 -11.11 -1.46
CA ALA A 95 -12.26 -12.15 -1.00
C ALA A 95 -12.59 -12.59 0.43
N SER A 96 -12.79 -11.66 1.35
CA SER A 96 -13.18 -11.97 2.73
C SER A 96 -14.52 -12.68 2.80
N TRP A 97 -15.50 -12.23 2.01
CA TRP A 97 -16.83 -12.85 1.96
C TRP A 97 -16.76 -14.29 1.43
N LEU A 98 -15.99 -14.55 0.38
CA LEU A 98 -15.78 -15.89 -0.17
C LEU A 98 -15.17 -16.83 0.89
N LEU A 99 -14.12 -16.39 1.59
CA LEU A 99 -13.48 -17.19 2.62
C LEU A 99 -14.45 -17.56 3.77
N VAL A 100 -15.27 -16.60 4.19
CA VAL A 100 -16.29 -16.85 5.22
C VAL A 100 -17.42 -17.74 4.67
N ARG A 101 -17.86 -17.54 3.43
CA ARG A 101 -18.93 -18.32 2.78
C ARG A 101 -18.54 -19.78 2.60
N PHE A 102 -17.29 -20.03 2.24
CA PHE A 102 -16.75 -21.40 2.13
C PHE A 102 -16.32 -21.99 3.46
N LYS A 103 -16.56 -21.31 4.60
CA LYS A 103 -16.20 -21.75 5.94
C LYS A 103 -14.68 -21.99 6.15
N ILE A 104 -13.84 -21.43 5.28
CA ILE A 104 -12.39 -21.49 5.41
C ILE A 104 -11.91 -20.56 6.53
N ALA A 105 -12.58 -19.41 6.70
CA ALA A 105 -12.30 -18.45 7.75
C ALA A 105 -13.58 -17.99 8.47
N ARG A 106 -13.40 -17.34 9.62
CA ARG A 106 -14.49 -16.69 10.37
C ARG A 106 -14.10 -15.25 10.66
N LEU A 107 -15.10 -14.36 10.70
CA LEU A 107 -14.85 -13.00 11.18
C LEU A 107 -14.42 -13.07 12.66
N PRO A 108 -13.42 -12.26 13.06
CA PRO A 108 -13.04 -12.14 14.47
C PRO A 108 -14.23 -11.73 15.34
N ASN A 109 -14.24 -12.18 16.58
CA ASN A 109 -15.30 -11.84 17.53
C ASN A 109 -15.42 -10.31 17.67
N GLY A 110 -16.64 -9.81 17.63
CA GLY A 110 -16.89 -8.36 17.68
C GLY A 110 -16.69 -7.61 16.36
N THR A 111 -16.29 -8.29 15.27
CA THR A 111 -16.13 -7.66 13.96
C THR A 111 -17.37 -7.88 13.09
N SER A 112 -17.84 -6.82 12.46
CA SER A 112 -18.94 -6.86 11.49
C SER A 112 -18.45 -6.56 10.09
N TRP A 113 -19.28 -6.83 9.08
CA TRP A 113 -18.97 -6.48 7.68
C TRP A 113 -18.73 -4.98 7.46
N ARG A 114 -19.31 -4.13 8.30
CA ARG A 114 -19.06 -2.68 8.28
C ARG A 114 -17.61 -2.34 8.68
N HIS A 115 -17.02 -3.10 9.62
CA HIS A 115 -15.59 -2.96 9.95
C HIS A 115 -14.71 -3.37 8.77
N VAL A 116 -15.04 -4.50 8.11
CA VAL A 116 -14.32 -4.95 6.91
C VAL A 116 -14.39 -3.90 5.80
N LEU A 117 -15.57 -3.30 5.58
CA LEU A 117 -15.77 -2.23 4.63
C LEU A 117 -14.90 -0.99 4.97
N GLY A 118 -14.91 -0.55 6.22
CA GLY A 118 -14.10 0.59 6.67
C GLY A 118 -12.60 0.34 6.52
N ILE A 119 -12.13 -0.86 6.90
CA ILE A 119 -10.74 -1.29 6.70
C ILE A 119 -10.41 -1.36 5.20
N GLY A 120 -11.34 -1.84 4.37
CA GLY A 120 -11.19 -1.85 2.92
C GLY A 120 -10.93 -0.46 2.34
N PHE A 121 -11.65 0.55 2.83
CA PHE A 121 -11.39 1.95 2.44
C PHE A 121 -10.05 2.45 2.94
N ILE A 122 -9.67 2.20 4.21
CA ILE A 122 -8.34 2.57 4.72
C ILE A 122 -7.23 1.91 3.88
N ALA A 123 -7.39 0.65 3.48
CA ALA A 123 -6.47 -0.04 2.59
C ALA A 123 -6.40 0.59 1.18
N GLY A 124 -7.41 1.35 0.78
CA GLY A 124 -7.43 2.16 -0.44
C GLY A 124 -6.43 3.32 -0.45
N ILE A 125 -5.86 3.68 0.71
CA ILE A 125 -4.77 4.65 0.80
C ILE A 125 -3.54 4.03 0.14
N GLY A 126 -3.22 4.47 -1.07
CA GLY A 126 -2.18 3.86 -1.90
C GLY A 126 -0.83 4.56 -1.87
N PHE A 127 -0.71 5.67 -1.16
CA PHE A 127 0.33 6.68 -1.24
C PHE A 127 1.73 6.16 -1.63
N THR A 128 2.44 5.47 -0.75
CA THR A 128 3.85 5.09 -0.96
C THR A 128 4.04 4.04 -2.06
N VAL A 129 3.34 2.92 -1.97
CA VAL A 129 3.49 1.81 -2.93
C VAL A 129 2.96 2.20 -4.31
N SER A 130 1.82 2.91 -4.36
CA SER A 130 1.24 3.33 -5.64
C SER A 130 2.11 4.35 -6.36
N ILE A 131 2.74 5.30 -5.64
CA ILE A 131 3.68 6.26 -6.22
C ILE A 131 4.92 5.51 -6.74
N PHE A 132 5.48 4.60 -5.95
CA PHE A 132 6.63 3.81 -6.37
C PHE A 132 6.36 3.00 -7.65
N ILE A 133 5.21 2.34 -7.73
CA ILE A 133 4.80 1.61 -8.95
C ILE A 133 4.61 2.57 -10.12
N THR A 134 4.05 3.75 -9.89
CA THR A 134 3.88 4.77 -10.93
C THR A 134 5.22 5.23 -11.53
N GLU A 135 6.21 5.48 -10.68
CA GLU A 135 7.56 5.84 -11.12
C GLU A 135 8.21 4.76 -11.99
N LEU A 136 7.95 3.50 -11.67
CA LEU A 136 8.48 2.38 -12.46
C LEU A 136 7.69 2.17 -13.76
N ALA A 137 6.36 2.27 -13.71
CA ALA A 137 5.50 1.96 -14.85
C ALA A 137 5.51 3.04 -15.92
N PHE A 138 5.74 4.29 -15.53
CA PHE A 138 5.66 5.46 -16.43
C PHE A 138 6.95 6.30 -16.43
N ALA A 139 8.10 5.66 -16.22
CA ALA A 139 9.41 6.32 -16.14
C ALA A 139 9.69 7.25 -17.32
N ASP A 140 9.28 6.84 -18.52
CA ASP A 140 9.53 7.57 -19.78
C ASP A 140 8.49 8.65 -20.09
N ASN A 141 7.43 8.79 -19.29
CA ASN A 141 6.34 9.74 -19.54
C ASN A 141 5.97 10.57 -18.32
N GLN A 142 6.67 11.70 -18.17
CA GLN A 142 6.47 12.62 -17.04
C GLN A 142 5.02 13.15 -16.92
N SER A 143 4.31 13.35 -18.04
CA SER A 143 2.92 13.82 -18.01
C SER A 143 1.99 12.79 -17.37
N ILE A 144 2.14 11.53 -17.76
CA ILE A 144 1.35 10.42 -17.19
C ILE A 144 1.72 10.23 -15.72
N THR A 145 3.02 10.26 -15.38
CA THR A 145 3.52 10.13 -14.01
C THR A 145 2.92 11.20 -13.09
N ASN A 146 2.90 12.46 -13.51
CA ASN A 146 2.33 13.55 -12.73
C ASN A 146 0.81 13.39 -12.55
N THR A 147 0.09 13.01 -13.61
CA THR A 147 -1.35 12.70 -13.54
C THR A 147 -1.62 11.55 -12.58
N ALA A 148 -0.84 10.49 -12.65
CA ALA A 148 -0.98 9.32 -11.78
C ALA A 148 -0.71 9.67 -10.31
N LYS A 149 0.35 10.42 -10.01
CA LYS A 149 0.62 10.92 -8.63
C LYS A 149 -0.55 11.73 -8.09
N MET A 150 -1.06 12.69 -8.86
CA MET A 150 -2.22 13.49 -8.48
C MET A 150 -3.46 12.63 -8.21
N SER A 151 -3.70 11.64 -9.07
CA SER A 151 -4.82 10.70 -8.92
C SER A 151 -4.70 9.86 -7.64
N ILE A 152 -3.50 9.40 -7.31
CA ILE A 152 -3.20 8.64 -6.09
C ILE A 152 -3.48 9.49 -4.84
N PHE A 153 -3.07 10.77 -4.83
CA PHE A 153 -3.35 11.67 -3.71
C PHE A 153 -4.84 11.87 -3.51
N ILE A 154 -5.59 12.16 -4.58
CA ILE A 154 -7.04 12.34 -4.54
C ILE A 154 -7.74 11.05 -4.07
N ALA A 155 -7.38 9.91 -4.65
CA ALA A 155 -7.94 8.62 -4.26
C ALA A 155 -7.65 8.28 -2.80
N SER A 156 -6.42 8.54 -2.33
CA SER A 156 -6.02 8.31 -0.94
C SER A 156 -6.79 9.20 0.04
N ALA A 157 -7.01 10.46 -0.29
CA ALA A 157 -7.80 11.38 0.53
C ALA A 157 -9.27 10.93 0.61
N ILE A 158 -9.87 10.56 -0.52
CA ILE A 158 -11.23 10.01 -0.58
C ILE A 158 -11.34 8.74 0.26
N SER A 159 -10.42 7.80 0.07
CA SER A 159 -10.38 6.53 0.81
C SER A 159 -10.22 6.74 2.31
N ALA A 160 -9.34 7.65 2.73
CA ALA A 160 -9.16 8.00 4.13
C ALA A 160 -10.43 8.58 4.75
N LEU A 161 -11.10 9.50 4.03
CA LEU A 161 -12.34 10.14 4.49
C LEU A 161 -13.46 9.10 4.68
N PHE A 162 -13.73 8.27 3.66
CA PHE A 162 -14.76 7.24 3.76
C PHE A 162 -14.43 6.19 4.82
N GLY A 163 -13.20 5.73 4.88
CA GLY A 163 -12.73 4.78 5.90
C GLY A 163 -12.92 5.34 7.30
N TYR A 164 -12.52 6.59 7.54
CA TYR A 164 -12.71 7.26 8.82
C TYR A 164 -14.18 7.39 9.20
N ILE A 165 -15.03 7.87 8.28
CA ILE A 165 -16.47 8.04 8.53
C ILE A 165 -17.09 6.69 8.90
N ILE A 166 -16.85 5.65 8.09
CA ILE A 166 -17.44 4.33 8.34
C ILE A 166 -17.01 3.79 9.69
N LEU A 167 -15.70 3.79 10.00
CA LEU A 167 -15.17 3.24 11.25
C LEU A 167 -15.62 4.03 12.48
N ARG A 168 -15.79 5.34 12.38
CA ARG A 168 -16.29 6.19 13.47
C ARG A 168 -17.72 5.84 13.87
N PHE A 169 -18.57 5.48 12.91
CA PHE A 169 -19.98 5.18 13.17
C PHE A 169 -20.25 3.70 13.45
N VAL A 170 -19.26 2.84 13.32
CA VAL A 170 -19.39 1.43 13.68
C VAL A 170 -19.07 1.25 15.16
N LYS A 171 -20.09 0.89 15.96
CA LYS A 171 -19.91 0.55 17.37
C LYS A 171 -19.29 -0.85 17.49
N PHE A 172 -18.20 -0.96 18.24
CA PHE A 172 -17.72 -2.25 18.69
C PHE A 172 -18.72 -2.79 19.73
N PRO A 173 -19.28 -3.99 19.57
CA PRO A 173 -20.04 -4.61 20.64
C PRO A 173 -19.08 -4.82 21.82
N ARG A 174 -19.49 -4.32 22.97
CA ARG A 174 -18.79 -4.51 24.26
C ARG A 174 -18.94 -5.96 24.72
#